data_d74fd7a4074548ea89ba02bcbea9cdac
#
_entry.id   d74fd7a4074548ea89ba02bcbea9cdac
#
_cell.length_a   1.000
_cell.length_b   1.000
_cell.length_c   1.000
_cell.angle_alpha   90.00
_cell.angle_beta   90.00
_cell.angle_gamma   90.00
#
_symmetry.space_group_name_H-M   'P 1'
#
loop_
_entity.id
_entity.type
_entity.pdbx_description
1 polymer ?
#
loop_
_entity_poly.entity_id
_entity_poly.type
_entity_poly.pdbx_seq_one_letter_code
_entity_poly.pdbx_strand_id
1 'polypeptide(L)'
;MRGIGRKVALLIPALLTVLGLLWPAIFTGTSQSGPVADPVRFSSLRAEFTVGADGLMHATETITAVFPSGRHGIFRYWDIANANDSHVRQEPEVTEISLDGESVPYDMLWKDDRFRVAKIGDPDSYVMPGTHIYRIRYSVPGVLDAGTKGAAKQFASKTGDADAQSVFFWNVIAPAWNNEIDRAEVSITLPGPVPGVQCSVGGGVGRGCDGLTVTGNTVTLSAENLAPHTPVTVRAGVEVPTPPRAELPWSARWDGVLGRSLSVALWLVGLTATAGLGAVLWWRSTVEPSPGFPLQYAPPKGLGPVQCEYIRTERVSEQGLTATLFYLADRNLLSLRQDGPKKWTVNSVGEAGGWADVDPVSVAVGSALDLTYPGRVFRANGSVTSGRKLITAKADMETAVKQWARDQGFVAKHSVDLWLRFANVLALGLAIAGFLRWWLFPITLWGLPFAVFFLLTLPAWRPGVGLRRTPAGRQLWSEAGGFHRMLATDSAESRFDFSARKDLYAAYVPFAVAGGAAAAWAAKYQAATGQPAPDPGWYHSSSGSGSSGSWSGGASFDSFDSALSSSIGAYTASQSSPSSGGGGGGGGAVPYTHLRA
;
A
#
# COMPACT_ATOMS: atom_id res chain seq x y z
N MET A 1 -17.42 -10.52 -15.18
CA MET A 1 -16.62 -9.30 -14.92
C MET A 1 -16.25 -9.08 -13.44
N ARG A 2 -16.89 -9.75 -12.45
CA ARG A 2 -16.61 -9.57 -10.98
C ARG A 2 -15.22 -10.04 -10.51
N GLY A 3 -14.54 -10.94 -11.22
CA GLY A 3 -13.21 -11.43 -10.82
C GLY A 3 -12.05 -10.47 -11.14
N ILE A 4 -12.19 -9.62 -12.16
CA ILE A 4 -11.14 -8.72 -12.62
C ILE A 4 -11.04 -7.50 -11.68
N GLY A 5 -12.16 -6.89 -11.30
CA GLY A 5 -12.17 -5.75 -10.38
C GLY A 5 -11.58 -6.05 -8.99
N ARG A 6 -11.76 -7.29 -8.50
CA ARG A 6 -11.24 -7.73 -7.20
C ARG A 6 -9.73 -8.01 -7.23
N LYS A 7 -9.21 -8.50 -8.35
CA LYS A 7 -7.75 -8.68 -8.54
C LYS A 7 -7.05 -7.32 -8.67
N VAL A 8 -7.66 -6.38 -9.40
CA VAL A 8 -7.14 -5.01 -9.54
C VAL A 8 -7.13 -4.27 -8.20
N ALA A 9 -8.15 -4.44 -7.36
CA ALA A 9 -8.22 -3.82 -6.03
C ALA A 9 -7.12 -4.28 -5.06
N LEU A 10 -6.54 -5.48 -5.25
CA LEU A 10 -5.40 -5.97 -4.48
C LEU A 10 -4.06 -5.59 -5.09
N LEU A 11 -4.00 -5.40 -6.41
CA LEU A 11 -2.76 -5.03 -7.10
C LEU A 11 -2.28 -3.62 -6.76
N ILE A 12 -3.21 -2.67 -6.61
CA ILE A 12 -2.87 -1.27 -6.29
C ILE A 12 -2.15 -1.16 -4.93
N PRO A 13 -2.70 -1.69 -3.81
CA PRO A 13 -2.00 -1.63 -2.52
C PRO A 13 -0.67 -2.40 -2.52
N ALA A 14 -0.59 -3.53 -3.25
CA ALA A 14 0.65 -4.28 -3.39
C ALA A 14 1.72 -3.47 -4.14
N LEU A 15 1.33 -2.80 -5.25
CA LEU A 15 2.24 -1.91 -5.99
C LEU A 15 2.72 -0.73 -5.14
N LEU A 16 1.82 -0.10 -4.39
CA LEU A 16 2.17 0.99 -3.47
C LEU A 16 3.11 0.53 -2.36
N THR A 17 2.96 -0.72 -1.88
CA THR A 17 3.89 -1.33 -0.91
C THR A 17 5.29 -1.47 -1.52
N VAL A 18 5.39 -1.97 -2.76
CA VAL A 18 6.67 -2.10 -3.46
C VAL A 18 7.32 -0.74 -3.70
N LEU A 19 6.55 0.25 -4.16
CA LEU A 19 7.04 1.62 -4.35
C LEU A 19 7.47 2.25 -3.03
N GLY A 20 6.67 2.12 -1.98
CA GLY A 20 6.99 2.62 -0.63
C GLY A 20 8.22 1.96 -0.02
N LEU A 21 8.48 0.69 -0.32
CA LEU A 21 9.68 -0.01 0.13
C LEU A 21 10.93 0.45 -0.62
N LEU A 22 10.85 0.57 -1.95
CA LEU A 22 12.02 0.72 -2.82
C LEU A 22 12.36 2.17 -3.17
N TRP A 23 11.50 3.16 -2.83
CA TRP A 23 11.71 4.53 -3.27
C TRP A 23 13.09 5.11 -2.91
N PRO A 24 13.74 4.82 -1.75
CA PRO A 24 15.07 5.38 -1.46
C PRO A 24 16.15 4.85 -2.41
N ALA A 25 15.97 3.63 -2.94
CA ALA A 25 16.89 3.05 -3.91
C ALA A 25 16.60 3.49 -5.37
N ILE A 26 15.37 3.88 -5.67
CA ILE A 26 14.93 4.32 -7.01
C ILE A 26 15.18 5.81 -7.19
N PHE A 27 14.78 6.59 -6.19
CA PHE A 27 14.89 8.05 -6.17
C PHE A 27 16.08 8.47 -5.29
N THR A 28 17.29 8.08 -5.66
CA THR A 28 18.50 8.68 -5.09
C THR A 28 18.52 10.13 -5.53
N GLY A 29 17.98 11.00 -4.71
CA GLY A 29 17.96 12.43 -4.96
C GLY A 29 19.40 12.94 -5.04
N THR A 30 19.89 13.17 -6.22
CA THR A 30 20.93 14.15 -6.42
C THR A 30 20.26 15.51 -6.19
N SER A 31 20.18 15.92 -4.92
CA SER A 31 19.96 17.32 -4.63
C SER A 31 21.22 18.07 -5.11
N GLN A 32 21.27 18.33 -6.40
CA GLN A 32 22.13 19.36 -6.96
C GLN A 32 21.48 20.72 -6.63
N SER A 33 21.42 21.07 -5.33
CA SER A 33 21.61 22.45 -4.99
C SER A 33 23.06 22.73 -5.36
N GLY A 34 23.30 23.57 -6.35
CA GLY A 34 24.65 23.98 -6.72
C GLY A 34 25.44 24.37 -5.49
N PRO A 35 26.76 24.22 -5.50
CA PRO A 35 27.61 24.47 -4.34
C PRO A 35 27.40 25.90 -3.88
N VAL A 36 26.73 26.08 -2.75
CA VAL A 36 26.75 27.35 -2.05
C VAL A 36 28.08 27.38 -1.32
N ALA A 37 29.02 28.17 -1.84
CA ALA A 37 30.30 28.39 -1.18
C ALA A 37 30.05 28.92 0.24
N ASP A 38 30.66 28.29 1.23
CA ASP A 38 30.62 28.77 2.61
C ASP A 38 31.54 29.99 2.70
N PRO A 39 31.08 31.13 3.29
CA PRO A 39 31.91 32.29 3.45
C PRO A 39 33.07 32.15 4.47
N VAL A 40 33.07 31.08 5.26
CA VAL A 40 34.21 30.71 6.10
C VAL A 40 35.32 30.15 5.23
N ARG A 41 36.49 30.78 5.23
CA ARG A 41 37.65 30.35 4.42
C ARG A 41 38.67 29.66 5.30
N PHE A 42 39.24 28.56 4.80
CA PHE A 42 40.31 27.86 5.48
C PHE A 42 41.66 28.35 4.96
N SER A 43 42.38 29.16 5.76
CA SER A 43 43.72 29.62 5.39
C SER A 43 44.75 28.49 5.42
N SER A 44 44.55 27.49 6.28
CA SER A 44 45.32 26.24 6.24
C SER A 44 44.49 25.06 6.72
N LEU A 45 44.71 23.89 6.11
CA LEU A 45 44.19 22.60 6.55
C LEU A 45 45.36 21.61 6.62
N ARG A 46 45.68 21.15 7.81
CA ARG A 46 46.69 20.10 8.04
C ARG A 46 45.93 18.80 8.40
N ALA A 47 46.16 17.74 7.59
CA ALA A 47 45.53 16.45 7.80
C ALA A 47 46.62 15.38 8.05
N GLU A 48 46.56 14.72 9.19
CA GLU A 48 47.47 13.68 9.61
C GLU A 48 46.69 12.37 9.72
N PHE A 49 47.10 11.36 8.94
CA PHE A 49 46.47 10.03 8.91
C PHE A 49 47.47 8.97 9.35
N THR A 50 47.07 8.10 10.26
CA THR A 50 47.86 6.93 10.67
C THR A 50 47.00 5.68 10.47
N VAL A 51 47.44 4.77 9.62
CA VAL A 51 46.71 3.54 9.26
C VAL A 51 47.37 2.35 9.91
N GLY A 52 46.62 1.57 10.68
CA GLY A 52 47.06 0.33 11.28
C GLY A 52 47.05 -0.85 10.29
N ALA A 53 47.76 -1.93 10.63
CA ALA A 53 47.78 -3.17 9.84
C ALA A 53 46.39 -3.87 9.81
N ASP A 54 45.50 -3.53 10.73
CA ASP A 54 44.12 -3.95 10.80
C ASP A 54 43.18 -3.15 9.85
N GLY A 55 43.74 -2.16 9.15
CA GLY A 55 42.98 -1.25 8.27
C GLY A 55 42.18 -0.16 9.01
N LEU A 56 42.43 0.03 10.32
CA LEU A 56 41.86 1.15 11.07
C LEU A 56 42.70 2.41 10.84
N MET A 57 42.08 3.47 10.39
CA MET A 57 42.70 4.79 10.23
C MET A 57 42.36 5.69 11.40
N HIS A 58 43.37 6.28 12.01
CA HIS A 58 43.22 7.43 12.91
C HIS A 58 43.60 8.69 12.17
N ALA A 59 42.71 9.69 12.25
CA ALA A 59 42.88 10.96 11.56
C ALA A 59 42.84 12.13 12.53
N THR A 60 43.70 13.11 12.29
CA THR A 60 43.64 14.44 12.95
C THR A 60 43.65 15.51 11.87
N GLU A 61 42.58 16.26 11.79
CA GLU A 61 42.45 17.43 10.91
C GLU A 61 42.57 18.70 11.75
N THR A 62 43.56 19.54 11.47
CA THR A 62 43.73 20.86 12.07
C THR A 62 43.46 21.92 11.03
N ILE A 63 42.42 22.71 11.24
CA ILE A 63 41.88 23.68 10.28
C ILE A 63 42.03 25.10 10.87
N THR A 64 42.80 25.93 10.20
CA THR A 64 42.83 27.38 10.51
C THR A 64 41.78 28.07 9.64
N ALA A 65 40.68 28.47 10.29
CA ALA A 65 39.50 29.00 9.61
C ALA A 65 39.36 30.52 9.88
N VAL A 66 39.10 31.28 8.84
CA VAL A 66 38.82 32.72 8.93
C VAL A 66 37.33 32.97 8.87
N PHE A 67 36.75 33.44 9.94
CA PHE A 67 35.34 33.65 10.12
C PHE A 67 34.90 35.08 9.82
N PRO A 68 33.89 35.28 8.94
CA PRO A 68 33.13 36.53 8.93
C PRO A 68 32.16 36.61 10.09
N SER A 69 31.50 37.75 10.30
CA SER A 69 30.45 37.90 11.32
C SER A 69 29.21 37.00 11.04
N GLY A 70 28.51 36.57 12.09
CA GLY A 70 27.22 35.91 12.00
C GLY A 70 27.29 34.42 11.65
N ARG A 71 28.38 33.74 12.02
CA ARG A 71 28.55 32.28 11.84
C ARG A 71 28.60 31.58 13.19
N HIS A 72 27.97 30.38 13.27
CA HIS A 72 27.93 29.55 14.48
C HIS A 72 28.99 28.46 14.51
N GLY A 73 29.63 28.15 13.36
CA GLY A 73 30.64 27.09 13.27
C GLY A 73 30.78 26.58 11.86
N ILE A 74 31.26 25.33 11.74
CA ILE A 74 31.51 24.64 10.46
C ILE A 74 30.83 23.27 10.38
N PHE A 75 30.69 22.74 9.19
CA PHE A 75 30.22 21.37 8.94
C PHE A 75 31.35 20.50 8.39
N ARG A 76 31.52 19.29 8.97
CA ARG A 76 32.41 18.27 8.43
C ARG A 76 31.59 17.09 7.94
N TYR A 77 31.73 16.77 6.64
CA TYR A 77 31.02 15.67 6.00
C TYR A 77 31.97 14.50 5.74
N TRP A 78 31.56 13.29 6.08
CA TRP A 78 32.24 12.05 5.71
C TRP A 78 31.28 11.25 4.83
N ASP A 79 31.75 10.84 3.63
CA ASP A 79 31.08 9.87 2.80
C ASP A 79 31.36 8.48 3.36
N ILE A 80 30.33 7.79 3.84
CA ILE A 80 30.50 6.47 4.44
C ILE A 80 30.58 5.34 3.42
N ALA A 81 30.20 5.60 2.17
CA ALA A 81 30.33 4.61 1.11
C ALA A 81 31.77 4.58 0.60
N ASN A 82 32.39 3.39 0.65
CA ASN A 82 33.68 3.22 0.00
C ASN A 82 33.51 3.39 -1.52
N ALA A 83 34.23 4.36 -2.10
CA ALA A 83 34.15 4.67 -3.53
C ALA A 83 34.68 3.54 -4.43
N ASN A 84 35.47 2.60 -3.87
CA ASN A 84 36.10 1.50 -4.57
C ASN A 84 35.35 0.17 -4.37
N ASP A 85 34.55 0.07 -3.29
CA ASP A 85 33.77 -1.12 -2.96
C ASP A 85 32.43 -0.75 -2.33
N SER A 86 31.37 -0.85 -3.12
CA SER A 86 30.04 -0.46 -2.68
C SER A 86 29.44 -1.31 -1.54
N HIS A 87 30.09 -2.42 -1.17
CA HIS A 87 29.68 -3.32 -0.09
C HIS A 87 30.30 -2.95 1.26
N VAL A 88 31.31 -2.09 1.27
CA VAL A 88 32.01 -1.61 2.46
C VAL A 88 31.42 -0.28 2.93
N ARG A 89 31.32 -0.12 4.25
CA ARG A 89 30.93 1.14 4.91
C ARG A 89 32.08 1.62 5.76
N GLN A 90 32.44 2.88 5.57
CA GLN A 90 33.55 3.55 6.26
C GLN A 90 32.97 4.64 7.16
N GLU A 91 32.23 4.23 8.19
CA GLU A 91 31.61 5.15 9.13
C GLU A 91 32.65 5.71 10.11
N PRO A 92 32.79 7.06 10.23
CA PRO A 92 33.73 7.66 11.16
C PRO A 92 33.23 7.56 12.58
N GLU A 93 34.15 7.26 13.50
CA GLU A 93 33.96 7.45 14.93
C GLU A 93 34.73 8.70 15.37
N VAL A 94 33.98 9.77 15.68
CA VAL A 94 34.57 11.05 16.10
C VAL A 94 34.89 10.97 17.59
N THR A 95 36.15 11.16 17.94
CA THR A 95 36.65 11.06 19.32
C THR A 95 36.77 12.40 20.00
N GLU A 96 37.12 13.48 19.27
CA GLU A 96 37.32 14.81 19.84
C GLU A 96 37.13 15.88 18.77
N ILE A 97 36.44 16.97 19.15
CA ILE A 97 36.42 18.21 18.37
C ILE A 97 36.70 19.38 19.31
N SER A 98 37.70 20.22 18.98
CA SER A 98 38.02 21.41 19.71
C SER A 98 38.11 22.66 18.83
N LEU A 99 37.86 23.82 19.42
CA LEU A 99 37.98 25.15 18.85
C LEU A 99 38.92 25.97 19.73
N ASP A 100 40.01 26.44 19.15
CA ASP A 100 41.06 27.23 19.86
C ASP A 100 41.62 26.50 21.12
N GLY A 101 41.62 25.19 21.11
CA GLY A 101 42.11 24.36 22.20
C GLY A 101 41.03 23.90 23.19
N GLU A 102 39.87 24.50 23.19
CA GLU A 102 38.74 24.14 24.04
C GLU A 102 37.76 23.22 23.36
N SER A 103 37.11 22.30 24.10
CA SER A 103 36.09 21.42 23.56
C SER A 103 34.88 22.24 23.06
N VAL A 104 34.42 21.97 21.85
CA VAL A 104 33.28 22.65 21.24
C VAL A 104 32.10 21.69 21.07
N PRO A 105 30.85 22.10 21.34
CA PRO A 105 29.68 21.25 21.10
C PRO A 105 29.53 20.91 19.62
N TYR A 106 29.10 19.67 19.35
CA TYR A 106 28.78 19.23 17.99
C TYR A 106 27.68 18.18 17.98
N ASP A 107 26.88 18.16 16.91
CA ASP A 107 25.86 17.16 16.64
C ASP A 107 26.25 16.29 15.46
N MET A 108 26.13 14.96 15.64
CA MET A 108 26.36 14.03 14.55
C MET A 108 25.05 13.72 13.82
N LEU A 109 24.94 14.15 12.58
CA LEU A 109 23.75 14.05 11.75
C LEU A 109 23.96 13.04 10.61
N TRP A 110 22.85 12.56 10.04
CA TRP A 110 22.82 11.83 8.78
C TRP A 110 22.29 12.74 7.67
N LYS A 111 22.93 12.72 6.51
CA LYS A 111 22.44 13.40 5.31
C LYS A 111 22.44 12.44 4.13
N ASP A 112 21.30 12.39 3.41
CA ASP A 112 21.09 11.60 2.18
C ASP A 112 21.42 10.11 2.32
N ASP A 113 21.28 9.53 3.53
CA ASP A 113 21.64 8.14 3.88
C ASP A 113 23.10 7.74 3.59
N ARG A 114 23.93 8.69 3.20
CA ARG A 114 25.28 8.49 2.72
C ARG A 114 26.34 9.24 3.51
N PHE A 115 26.01 10.44 3.98
CA PHE A 115 26.97 11.27 4.65
C PHE A 115 26.76 11.26 6.17
N ARG A 116 27.83 11.00 6.91
CA ARG A 116 27.91 11.31 8.33
C ARG A 116 28.41 12.74 8.46
N VAL A 117 27.69 13.58 9.19
CA VAL A 117 27.96 15.04 9.24
C VAL A 117 28.12 15.47 10.69
N ALA A 118 29.26 16.06 11.03
CA ALA A 118 29.41 16.80 12.26
C ALA A 118 29.00 18.26 12.02
N LYS A 119 27.94 18.71 12.69
CA LYS A 119 27.59 20.13 12.82
C LYS A 119 28.33 20.65 14.06
N ILE A 120 29.39 21.41 13.84
CA ILE A 120 30.33 21.84 14.89
C ILE A 120 30.08 23.30 15.25
N GLY A 121 29.79 23.57 16.50
CA GLY A 121 29.50 24.87 17.03
C GLY A 121 28.19 24.92 17.82
N ASP A 122 28.00 25.98 18.57
CA ASP A 122 26.80 26.24 19.36
C ASP A 122 25.78 27.01 18.52
N PRO A 123 24.55 26.50 18.33
CA PRO A 123 23.51 27.16 17.56
C PRO A 123 23.07 28.51 18.17
N ASP A 124 23.25 28.68 19.47
CA ASP A 124 22.82 29.87 20.21
C ASP A 124 23.93 30.93 20.36
N SER A 125 25.16 30.61 19.93
CA SER A 125 26.34 31.49 20.06
C SER A 125 27.02 31.69 18.70
N TYR A 126 27.45 32.90 18.41
CA TYR A 126 28.25 33.19 17.22
C TYR A 126 29.74 33.01 17.51
N VAL A 127 30.46 32.40 16.55
CA VAL A 127 31.92 32.45 16.56
C VAL A 127 32.37 33.87 16.26
N MET A 128 33.30 34.39 17.03
CA MET A 128 33.81 35.76 16.83
C MET A 128 34.46 35.91 15.45
N PRO A 129 34.28 37.01 14.75
CA PRO A 129 34.99 37.25 13.51
C PRO A 129 36.52 37.21 13.70
N GLY A 130 37.22 36.53 12.83
CA GLY A 130 38.67 36.40 12.96
C GLY A 130 39.17 35.01 12.61
N THR A 131 40.41 34.71 13.02
CA THR A 131 41.06 33.43 12.76
C THR A 131 40.88 32.50 13.95
N HIS A 132 40.40 31.31 13.71
CA HIS A 132 40.14 30.26 14.70
C HIS A 132 40.72 28.94 14.27
N ILE A 133 41.11 28.08 15.21
CA ILE A 133 41.71 26.79 14.96
C ILE A 133 40.80 25.69 15.43
N TYR A 134 40.26 24.92 14.46
CA TYR A 134 39.53 23.67 14.73
C TYR A 134 40.50 22.51 14.72
N ARG A 135 40.32 21.55 15.64
CA ARG A 135 40.98 20.25 15.61
C ARG A 135 39.93 19.18 15.72
N ILE A 136 39.90 18.29 14.72
CA ILE A 136 38.93 17.19 14.60
C ILE A 136 39.70 15.89 14.62
N ARG A 137 39.42 15.02 15.59
CA ARG A 137 40.00 13.68 15.71
C ARG A 137 38.95 12.61 15.50
N TYR A 138 39.22 11.65 14.65
CA TYR A 138 38.29 10.57 14.35
C TYR A 138 39.05 9.31 13.90
N SER A 139 38.37 8.15 13.93
CA SER A 139 38.83 6.93 13.33
C SER A 139 37.87 6.41 12.27
N VAL A 140 38.40 5.66 11.27
CA VAL A 140 37.62 5.06 10.20
C VAL A 140 38.10 3.64 9.94
N PRO A 141 37.27 2.61 10.06
CA PRO A 141 37.66 1.23 9.78
C PRO A 141 37.66 0.92 8.27
N GLY A 142 38.43 -0.11 7.89
CA GLY A 142 38.38 -0.71 6.55
C GLY A 142 38.88 0.19 5.42
N VAL A 143 39.92 1.02 5.69
CA VAL A 143 40.46 1.96 4.68
C VAL A 143 41.53 1.32 3.76
N LEU A 144 41.98 0.09 4.04
CA LEU A 144 42.85 -0.67 3.15
C LEU A 144 42.03 -1.54 2.21
N ASP A 145 42.12 -1.27 0.93
CA ASP A 145 41.52 -2.05 -0.15
C ASP A 145 42.50 -3.07 -0.74
N ALA A 146 42.02 -4.06 -1.50
CA ALA A 146 42.87 -4.94 -2.28
C ALA A 146 43.73 -4.14 -3.26
N GLY A 147 44.99 -4.52 -3.43
CA GLY A 147 45.97 -3.75 -4.20
C GLY A 147 45.61 -3.40 -5.64
N THR A 148 44.75 -4.20 -6.27
CA THR A 148 44.21 -3.97 -7.61
C THR A 148 43.18 -2.85 -7.69
N LYS A 149 42.62 -2.39 -6.56
CA LYS A 149 41.60 -1.35 -6.55
C LYS A 149 42.17 -0.01 -7.04
N GLY A 150 41.49 0.57 -8.00
CA GLY A 150 41.87 1.84 -8.61
C GLY A 150 43.09 1.80 -9.53
N ALA A 151 43.69 0.63 -9.81
CA ALA A 151 44.87 0.50 -10.69
C ALA A 151 44.62 1.04 -12.12
N ALA A 152 43.40 0.91 -12.63
CA ALA A 152 43.03 1.42 -13.95
C ALA A 152 42.79 2.96 -13.99
N LYS A 153 42.76 3.64 -12.82
CA LYS A 153 42.54 5.09 -12.76
C LYS A 153 43.83 5.84 -13.09
N GLN A 154 43.67 6.95 -13.81
CA GLN A 154 44.78 7.84 -14.11
C GLN A 154 44.88 8.92 -13.04
N PHE A 155 46.11 9.24 -12.65
CA PHE A 155 46.44 10.29 -11.68
C PHE A 155 47.45 11.25 -12.29
N ALA A 156 47.38 12.52 -11.88
CA ALA A 156 48.24 13.58 -12.43
C ALA A 156 49.70 13.51 -11.89
N SER A 157 49.89 13.04 -10.66
CA SER A 157 51.21 12.79 -10.07
C SER A 157 51.35 11.33 -9.66
N LYS A 158 52.53 10.79 -9.83
CA LYS A 158 52.90 9.45 -9.36
C LYS A 158 54.37 9.36 -8.97
N THR A 159 54.68 8.50 -8.04
CA THR A 159 56.02 8.11 -7.68
C THR A 159 56.07 6.61 -7.41
N GLY A 160 57.06 5.89 -7.94
CA GLY A 160 57.14 4.44 -7.83
C GLY A 160 55.98 3.67 -8.48
N ASP A 161 55.79 2.42 -8.07
CA ASP A 161 54.71 1.55 -8.47
C ASP A 161 53.71 1.42 -7.29
N ALA A 162 52.49 1.92 -7.49
CA ALA A 162 51.45 1.89 -6.47
C ALA A 162 50.68 0.56 -6.41
N ASP A 163 51.04 -0.44 -7.24
CA ASP A 163 50.45 -1.77 -7.17
C ASP A 163 51.23 -2.59 -6.12
N ALA A 164 50.50 -3.09 -5.12
CA ALA A 164 51.01 -3.75 -3.92
C ALA A 164 50.00 -4.78 -3.39
N GLN A 165 50.26 -5.41 -2.26
CA GLN A 165 49.33 -6.37 -1.66
C GLN A 165 48.01 -5.67 -1.23
N SER A 166 48.13 -4.46 -0.67
CA SER A 166 47.01 -3.60 -0.31
C SER A 166 47.19 -2.20 -0.87
N VAL A 167 46.11 -1.42 -0.89
CA VAL A 167 46.17 -0.02 -1.28
C VAL A 167 45.35 0.84 -0.32
N PHE A 168 45.93 1.97 0.09
CA PHE A 168 45.23 3.08 0.71
C PHE A 168 44.75 3.99 -0.38
N PHE A 169 43.42 4.00 -0.64
CA PHE A 169 42.80 4.79 -1.70
C PHE A 169 41.74 5.71 -1.11
N TRP A 170 42.14 6.95 -0.81
CA TRP A 170 41.34 7.88 0.00
C TRP A 170 41.35 9.31 -0.56
N ASN A 171 40.22 10.02 -0.35
CA ASN A 171 40.16 11.47 -0.51
C ASN A 171 40.71 12.14 0.76
N VAL A 172 41.99 12.42 0.80
CA VAL A 172 42.66 13.02 1.96
C VAL A 172 42.20 14.44 2.23
N ILE A 173 41.72 15.14 1.21
CA ILE A 173 40.85 16.33 1.32
C ILE A 173 39.51 15.94 0.71
N ALA A 174 38.49 16.03 1.53
CA ALA A 174 37.15 15.55 1.14
C ALA A 174 36.49 16.48 0.11
N PRO A 175 35.80 15.91 -0.93
CA PRO A 175 35.06 16.71 -1.91
C PRO A 175 33.84 17.43 -1.33
N ALA A 176 33.47 17.13 -0.10
CA ALA A 176 32.29 17.71 0.56
C ALA A 176 32.59 18.99 1.37
N TRP A 177 33.81 19.50 1.32
CA TRP A 177 34.13 20.80 1.87
C TRP A 177 33.53 21.92 0.99
N ASN A 178 32.63 22.74 1.58
CA ASN A 178 32.03 23.91 0.94
C ASN A 178 32.92 25.17 1.01
N ASN A 179 34.05 25.03 1.68
CA ASN A 179 34.97 26.13 2.00
C ASN A 179 36.11 26.19 0.98
N GLU A 180 36.57 27.39 0.68
CA GLU A 180 37.87 27.58 0.00
C GLU A 180 38.99 27.20 0.96
N ILE A 181 40.02 26.51 0.46
CA ILE A 181 41.20 26.11 1.23
C ILE A 181 42.44 26.69 0.55
N ASP A 182 43.11 27.63 1.21
CA ASP A 182 44.28 28.28 0.60
C ASP A 182 45.44 27.30 0.49
N ARG A 183 45.71 26.55 1.57
CA ARG A 183 46.79 25.59 1.64
C ARG A 183 46.35 24.36 2.41
N ALA A 184 46.59 23.20 1.84
CA ALA A 184 46.42 21.92 2.48
C ALA A 184 47.79 21.20 2.60
N GLU A 185 48.12 20.67 3.80
CA GLU A 185 49.27 19.85 4.08
C GLU A 185 48.80 18.49 4.57
N VAL A 186 49.28 17.43 3.96
CA VAL A 186 48.83 16.06 4.28
C VAL A 186 50.01 15.18 4.61
N SER A 187 49.93 14.43 5.70
CA SER A 187 50.87 13.39 6.11
C SER A 187 50.12 12.07 6.34
N ILE A 188 50.56 11.00 5.72
CA ILE A 188 49.93 9.67 5.78
C ILE A 188 50.99 8.66 6.22
N THR A 189 50.83 8.08 7.40
CA THR A 189 51.65 6.99 7.89
C THR A 189 50.94 5.68 7.65
N LEU A 190 51.52 4.77 6.87
CA LEU A 190 50.98 3.49 6.48
C LEU A 190 51.64 2.34 7.25
N PRO A 191 50.98 1.16 7.37
CA PRO A 191 51.47 0.07 8.25
C PRO A 191 52.68 -0.71 7.69
N GLY A 192 53.12 -0.42 6.46
CA GLY A 192 54.23 -1.09 5.83
C GLY A 192 54.92 -0.23 4.79
N PRO A 193 55.92 -0.78 4.09
CA PRO A 193 56.64 -0.08 3.02
C PRO A 193 55.67 0.37 1.91
N VAL A 194 55.95 1.55 1.34
CA VAL A 194 55.16 2.18 0.28
C VAL A 194 55.95 2.16 -1.02
N PRO A 195 55.74 1.17 -1.91
CA PRO A 195 56.49 1.06 -3.18
C PRO A 195 56.12 2.18 -4.16
N GLY A 196 54.95 2.79 -4.04
CA GLY A 196 54.55 3.91 -4.89
C GLY A 196 53.26 4.57 -4.47
N VAL A 197 53.09 5.80 -4.93
CA VAL A 197 51.94 6.65 -4.66
C VAL A 197 51.45 7.35 -5.92
N GLN A 198 50.16 7.46 -6.06
CA GLN A 198 49.49 8.23 -7.09
C GLN A 198 48.64 9.30 -6.40
N CYS A 199 48.64 10.53 -6.94
CA CYS A 199 47.91 11.64 -6.36
C CYS A 199 47.29 12.58 -7.43
N SER A 200 46.10 13.07 -7.15
CA SER A 200 45.42 14.07 -8.00
C SER A 200 44.66 15.07 -7.15
N VAL A 201 44.65 16.32 -7.58
CA VAL A 201 43.83 17.41 -7.06
C VAL A 201 42.72 17.73 -8.06
N GLY A 202 41.45 17.65 -7.59
CA GLY A 202 40.26 17.88 -8.42
C GLY A 202 39.64 16.60 -8.96
N GLY A 203 38.59 16.74 -9.76
CA GLY A 203 37.87 15.61 -10.38
C GLY A 203 38.59 15.05 -11.61
N GLY A 204 38.37 13.76 -11.90
CA GLY A 204 39.03 13.06 -13.01
C GLY A 204 40.53 12.90 -12.78
N VAL A 205 41.36 13.22 -13.79
CA VAL A 205 42.82 13.23 -13.63
C VAL A 205 43.26 14.46 -12.83
N GLY A 206 42.57 15.57 -12.99
CA GLY A 206 42.85 16.80 -12.27
C GLY A 206 44.27 17.38 -12.50
N ARG A 207 44.80 18.08 -11.48
CA ARG A 207 46.17 18.56 -11.46
C ARG A 207 47.04 17.77 -10.47
N GLY A 208 48.34 17.89 -10.61
CA GLY A 208 49.31 17.25 -9.73
C GLY A 208 49.23 17.75 -8.30
N CYS A 209 49.68 16.90 -7.36
CA CYS A 209 49.90 17.28 -5.97
C CYS A 209 51.30 17.86 -5.82
N ASP A 210 51.44 18.90 -5.02
CA ASP A 210 52.74 19.56 -4.76
C ASP A 210 53.49 18.80 -3.66
N GLY A 211 54.80 18.79 -3.73
CA GLY A 211 55.64 18.20 -2.67
C GLY A 211 55.37 16.73 -2.36
N LEU A 212 54.86 15.95 -3.37
CA LEU A 212 54.61 14.53 -3.18
C LEU A 212 55.91 13.78 -2.92
N THR A 213 56.09 13.28 -1.70
CA THR A 213 57.28 12.52 -1.32
C THR A 213 56.89 11.28 -0.50
N VAL A 214 57.76 10.24 -0.57
CA VAL A 214 57.64 9.02 0.21
C VAL A 214 58.90 8.85 1.01
N THR A 215 58.80 8.79 2.34
CA THR A 215 59.94 8.57 3.24
C THR A 215 59.58 7.36 4.11
N GLY A 216 60.16 6.21 3.77
CA GLY A 216 59.84 4.95 4.48
C GLY A 216 58.39 4.53 4.26
N ASN A 217 57.59 4.59 5.32
CA ASN A 217 56.15 4.30 5.30
C ASN A 217 55.26 5.56 5.38
N THR A 218 55.84 6.74 5.26
CA THR A 218 55.14 8.01 5.36
C THR A 218 55.08 8.70 4.00
N VAL A 219 53.90 9.08 3.58
CA VAL A 219 53.62 9.89 2.37
C VAL A 219 53.30 11.31 2.81
N THR A 220 53.99 12.28 2.24
CA THR A 220 53.63 13.71 2.44
C THR A 220 53.34 14.37 1.12
N LEU A 221 52.41 15.32 1.13
CA LEU A 221 52.01 16.12 -0.01
C LEU A 221 51.39 17.43 0.45
N SER A 222 51.33 18.38 -0.48
CA SER A 222 50.59 19.64 -0.31
C SER A 222 49.72 19.95 -1.54
N ALA A 223 48.77 20.83 -1.31
CA ALA A 223 47.95 21.38 -2.38
C ALA A 223 47.54 22.80 -2.01
N GLU A 224 47.51 23.70 -2.97
CA GLU A 224 47.16 25.11 -2.77
C GLU A 224 45.98 25.52 -3.62
N ASN A 225 45.26 26.57 -3.15
CA ASN A 225 44.16 27.19 -3.88
C ASN A 225 43.06 26.18 -4.27
N LEU A 226 42.55 25.46 -3.27
CA LEU A 226 41.44 24.51 -3.47
C LEU A 226 40.10 25.26 -3.42
N ALA A 227 39.42 25.32 -4.54
CA ALA A 227 38.04 25.81 -4.60
C ALA A 227 37.09 24.88 -3.81
N PRO A 228 35.93 25.34 -3.39
CA PRO A 228 34.91 24.46 -2.79
C PRO A 228 34.71 23.18 -3.62
N HIS A 229 34.51 22.07 -2.94
CA HIS A 229 34.31 20.74 -3.56
C HIS A 229 35.49 20.18 -4.36
N THR A 230 36.71 20.67 -4.16
CA THR A 230 37.91 20.16 -4.81
C THR A 230 38.57 19.07 -3.94
N PRO A 231 38.47 17.76 -4.31
CA PRO A 231 39.12 16.70 -3.56
C PRO A 231 40.64 16.69 -3.79
N VAL A 232 41.37 16.18 -2.83
CA VAL A 232 42.72 15.66 -3.04
C VAL A 232 42.65 14.15 -2.80
N THR A 233 42.93 13.38 -3.87
CA THR A 233 42.80 11.93 -3.87
C THR A 233 44.18 11.28 -3.89
N VAL A 234 44.45 10.38 -2.97
CA VAL A 234 45.71 9.61 -2.89
C VAL A 234 45.39 8.14 -3.07
N ARG A 235 46.19 7.46 -3.89
CA ARG A 235 46.28 5.99 -3.98
C ARG A 235 47.72 5.59 -3.70
N ALA A 236 47.95 4.99 -2.53
CA ALA A 236 49.28 4.53 -2.08
C ALA A 236 49.29 3.01 -1.94
N GLY A 237 50.20 2.33 -2.62
CA GLY A 237 50.46 0.91 -2.43
C GLY A 237 51.08 0.64 -1.08
N VAL A 238 50.71 -0.46 -0.45
CA VAL A 238 51.22 -0.86 0.87
C VAL A 238 51.56 -2.36 0.85
N GLU A 239 52.77 -2.71 1.24
CA GLU A 239 53.24 -4.09 1.28
C GLU A 239 52.81 -4.82 2.55
N VAL A 240 51.47 -4.84 2.78
CA VAL A 240 50.84 -5.64 3.83
C VAL A 240 49.61 -6.34 3.24
N PRO A 241 49.25 -7.54 3.72
CA PRO A 241 48.03 -8.21 3.31
C PRO A 241 46.80 -7.36 3.59
N THR A 242 45.81 -7.38 2.69
CA THR A 242 44.53 -6.69 2.93
C THR A 242 43.82 -7.30 4.14
N PRO A 243 43.57 -6.53 5.20
CA PRO A 243 42.93 -7.05 6.39
C PRO A 243 41.47 -7.41 6.14
N PRO A 244 40.90 -8.37 6.92
CA PRO A 244 39.48 -8.65 6.87
C PRO A 244 38.68 -7.42 7.31
N ARG A 245 37.61 -7.13 6.61
CA ARG A 245 36.71 -5.99 6.90
C ARG A 245 35.27 -6.41 6.85
N ALA A 246 34.40 -5.64 7.51
CA ALA A 246 32.97 -5.89 7.49
C ALA A 246 32.40 -5.48 6.12
N GLU A 247 31.81 -6.45 5.43
CA GLU A 247 31.12 -6.24 4.15
C GLU A 247 29.65 -6.58 4.29
N LEU A 248 28.78 -5.76 3.69
CA LEU A 248 27.36 -6.05 3.62
C LEU A 248 27.03 -6.76 2.30
N PRO A 249 26.06 -7.70 2.28
CA PRO A 249 25.67 -8.40 1.06
C PRO A 249 24.99 -7.50 0.02
N TRP A 250 24.72 -6.25 0.34
CA TRP A 250 24.13 -5.25 -0.54
C TRP A 250 24.99 -3.98 -0.64
N SER A 251 24.86 -3.30 -1.79
CA SER A 251 25.57 -2.03 -2.01
C SER A 251 24.96 -0.88 -1.20
N ALA A 252 25.75 0.19 -0.99
CA ALA A 252 25.36 1.38 -0.24
C ALA A 252 24.05 2.04 -0.73
N ARG A 253 23.71 1.85 -2.01
CA ARG A 253 22.45 2.29 -2.59
C ARG A 253 21.21 1.76 -1.85
N TRP A 254 21.31 0.58 -1.23
CA TRP A 254 20.21 -0.08 -0.54
C TRP A 254 20.12 0.25 0.95
N ASP A 255 21.01 1.10 1.48
CA ASP A 255 21.04 1.43 2.90
C ASP A 255 19.76 2.11 3.41
N GLY A 256 19.13 2.94 2.58
CA GLY A 256 17.84 3.53 2.89
C GLY A 256 16.68 2.52 2.98
N VAL A 257 16.84 1.35 2.35
CA VAL A 257 15.86 0.25 2.33
C VAL A 257 16.18 -0.78 3.41
N LEU A 258 17.40 -1.36 3.37
CA LEU A 258 17.81 -2.53 4.16
C LEU A 258 18.58 -2.17 5.45
N GLY A 259 19.03 -0.91 5.54
CA GLY A 259 19.90 -0.46 6.63
C GLY A 259 21.37 -0.86 6.43
N ARG A 260 22.15 -0.71 7.50
CA ARG A 260 23.60 -0.98 7.53
C ARG A 260 23.96 -2.15 8.42
N SER A 261 22.98 -2.98 8.79
CA SER A 261 23.19 -4.14 9.67
C SER A 261 22.44 -5.35 9.13
N LEU A 262 23.17 -6.40 8.80
CA LEU A 262 22.61 -7.67 8.35
C LEU A 262 21.67 -8.28 9.40
N SER A 263 22.02 -8.19 10.69
CA SER A 263 21.19 -8.72 11.76
C SER A 263 19.84 -8.01 11.85
N VAL A 264 19.81 -6.69 11.73
CA VAL A 264 18.56 -5.90 11.72
C VAL A 264 17.69 -6.27 10.52
N ALA A 265 18.28 -6.40 9.33
CA ALA A 265 17.54 -6.81 8.13
C ALA A 265 16.92 -8.21 8.30
N LEU A 266 17.66 -9.19 8.81
CA LEU A 266 17.17 -10.54 9.08
C LEU A 266 16.05 -10.55 10.14
N TRP A 267 16.21 -9.76 11.21
CA TRP A 267 15.16 -9.58 12.22
C TRP A 267 13.85 -9.03 11.61
N LEU A 268 13.94 -8.03 10.74
CA LEU A 268 12.77 -7.45 10.07
C LEU A 268 12.11 -8.43 9.10
N VAL A 269 12.89 -9.26 8.41
CA VAL A 269 12.35 -10.37 7.59
C VAL A 269 11.61 -11.38 8.47
N GLY A 270 12.19 -11.76 9.61
CA GLY A 270 11.54 -12.64 10.59
C GLY A 270 10.24 -12.06 11.15
N LEU A 271 10.25 -10.77 11.53
CA LEU A 271 9.04 -10.04 11.95
C LEU A 271 7.97 -9.99 10.85
N THR A 272 8.39 -9.81 9.60
CA THR A 272 7.48 -9.82 8.44
C THR A 272 6.80 -11.17 8.27
N ALA A 273 7.56 -12.27 8.37
CA ALA A 273 7.03 -13.62 8.31
C ALA A 273 6.04 -13.90 9.46
N THR A 274 6.39 -13.48 10.68
CA THR A 274 5.55 -13.63 11.87
C THR A 274 4.26 -12.81 11.74
N ALA A 275 4.36 -11.56 11.29
CA ALA A 275 3.19 -10.70 11.03
C ALA A 275 2.26 -11.30 9.97
N GLY A 276 2.84 -11.84 8.89
CA GLY A 276 2.08 -12.53 7.85
C GLY A 276 1.37 -13.78 8.36
N LEU A 277 2.05 -14.62 9.11
CA LEU A 277 1.46 -15.81 9.73
C LEU A 277 0.34 -15.42 10.71
N GLY A 278 0.60 -14.47 11.60
CA GLY A 278 -0.40 -13.95 12.54
C GLY A 278 -1.63 -13.38 11.83
N ALA A 279 -1.44 -12.63 10.75
CA ALA A 279 -2.51 -12.09 9.92
C ALA A 279 -3.39 -13.21 9.32
N VAL A 280 -2.77 -14.25 8.75
CA VAL A 280 -3.49 -15.40 8.16
C VAL A 280 -4.24 -16.19 9.22
N LEU A 281 -3.62 -16.47 10.36
CA LEU A 281 -4.25 -17.20 11.45
C LEU A 281 -5.44 -16.42 12.04
N TRP A 282 -5.24 -15.13 12.29
CA TRP A 282 -6.33 -14.28 12.80
C TRP A 282 -7.46 -14.16 11.79
N TRP A 283 -7.15 -13.90 10.51
CA TRP A 283 -8.19 -13.86 9.47
C TRP A 283 -8.95 -15.19 9.36
N ARG A 284 -8.24 -16.33 9.37
CA ARG A 284 -8.89 -17.66 9.35
C ARG A 284 -9.82 -17.87 10.53
N SER A 285 -9.50 -17.35 11.72
CA SER A 285 -10.35 -17.46 12.89
C SER A 285 -11.67 -16.66 12.77
N THR A 286 -11.73 -15.66 11.85
CA THR A 286 -12.97 -14.90 11.57
C THR A 286 -13.92 -15.61 10.62
N VAL A 287 -13.49 -16.67 9.93
CA VAL A 287 -14.31 -17.44 8.99
C VAL A 287 -15.03 -18.56 9.71
N GLU A 288 -16.36 -18.53 9.66
CA GLU A 288 -17.16 -19.63 10.23
C GLU A 288 -17.04 -20.89 9.38
N PRO A 289 -16.81 -22.06 9.99
CA PRO A 289 -16.83 -23.33 9.26
C PRO A 289 -18.24 -23.65 8.76
N SER A 290 -18.35 -24.11 7.51
CA SER A 290 -19.63 -24.50 6.91
C SER A 290 -20.28 -25.64 7.69
N PRO A 291 -21.62 -25.59 7.97
CA PRO A 291 -22.32 -26.62 8.74
C PRO A 291 -22.67 -27.86 7.90
N GLY A 292 -22.32 -27.89 6.61
CA GLY A 292 -22.89 -28.86 5.67
C GLY A 292 -24.30 -28.45 5.20
N PHE A 293 -24.67 -28.92 4.01
CA PHE A 293 -25.93 -28.52 3.36
C PHE A 293 -26.68 -29.78 2.85
N PRO A 294 -27.35 -30.55 3.76
CA PRO A 294 -28.22 -31.65 3.33
C PRO A 294 -29.34 -31.09 2.46
N LEU A 295 -29.73 -31.84 1.42
CA LEU A 295 -30.80 -31.38 0.52
C LEU A 295 -32.11 -31.10 1.27
N GLN A 296 -32.68 -29.96 1.01
CA GLN A 296 -33.98 -29.52 1.50
C GLN A 296 -34.89 -29.23 0.30
N TYR A 297 -36.10 -29.77 0.31
CA TYR A 297 -37.07 -29.60 -0.78
C TYR A 297 -38.07 -28.47 -0.54
N ALA A 298 -37.97 -27.79 0.56
CA ALA A 298 -38.76 -26.61 0.89
C ALA A 298 -37.88 -25.56 1.58
N PRO A 299 -38.23 -24.25 1.46
CA PRO A 299 -37.55 -23.23 2.21
C PRO A 299 -37.77 -23.41 3.72
N PRO A 300 -36.85 -22.93 4.58
CA PRO A 300 -37.09 -22.89 6.02
C PRO A 300 -38.40 -22.19 6.35
N LYS A 301 -39.18 -22.77 7.27
CA LYS A 301 -40.51 -22.27 7.61
C LYS A 301 -40.46 -20.82 8.11
N GLY A 302 -41.39 -20.00 7.61
CA GLY A 302 -41.56 -18.62 8.06
C GLY A 302 -40.53 -17.62 7.54
N LEU A 303 -39.61 -18.03 6.65
CA LEU A 303 -38.61 -17.15 6.04
C LEU A 303 -39.02 -16.73 4.63
N GLY A 304 -38.89 -15.43 4.37
CA GLY A 304 -38.92 -14.90 3.02
C GLY A 304 -37.60 -15.12 2.25
N PRO A 305 -37.60 -14.84 0.94
CA PRO A 305 -36.43 -15.09 0.09
C PRO A 305 -35.17 -14.33 0.50
N VAL A 306 -35.32 -13.07 0.92
CA VAL A 306 -34.19 -12.24 1.36
C VAL A 306 -33.62 -12.72 2.69
N GLN A 307 -34.46 -13.19 3.60
CA GLN A 307 -34.04 -13.76 4.88
C GLN A 307 -33.26 -15.08 4.68
N CYS A 308 -33.74 -15.97 3.82
CA CYS A 308 -33.03 -17.19 3.44
C CYS A 308 -31.63 -16.88 2.89
N GLU A 309 -31.55 -15.94 1.95
CA GLU A 309 -30.28 -15.56 1.34
C GLU A 309 -29.33 -14.88 2.33
N TYR A 310 -29.88 -14.02 3.20
CA TYR A 310 -29.08 -13.33 4.23
C TYR A 310 -28.47 -14.32 5.24
N ILE A 311 -29.24 -15.27 5.73
CA ILE A 311 -28.73 -16.32 6.63
C ILE A 311 -27.66 -17.18 5.94
N ARG A 312 -27.83 -17.44 4.64
CA ARG A 312 -26.88 -18.23 3.87
C ARG A 312 -25.55 -17.49 3.61
N THR A 313 -25.61 -16.19 3.27
CA THR A 313 -24.45 -15.45 2.75
C THR A 313 -23.98 -14.29 3.63
N GLU A 314 -24.76 -13.90 4.65
CA GLU A 314 -24.62 -12.66 5.46
C GLU A 314 -24.65 -11.38 4.61
N ARG A 315 -25.23 -11.49 3.42
CA ARG A 315 -25.36 -10.38 2.47
C ARG A 315 -26.79 -10.26 2.00
N VAL A 316 -27.22 -9.03 1.79
CA VAL A 316 -28.46 -8.80 1.09
C VAL A 316 -28.22 -9.01 -0.40
N SER A 317 -29.09 -9.80 -1.04
CA SER A 317 -28.99 -10.05 -2.48
C SER A 317 -29.11 -8.76 -3.28
N GLU A 318 -28.37 -8.66 -4.37
CA GLU A 318 -28.52 -7.54 -5.32
C GLU A 318 -29.93 -7.52 -5.92
N GLN A 319 -30.53 -8.70 -6.14
CA GLN A 319 -31.89 -8.91 -6.62
C GLN A 319 -32.92 -9.04 -5.50
N GLY A 320 -32.57 -8.62 -4.27
CA GLY A 320 -33.44 -8.75 -3.10
C GLY A 320 -34.77 -8.03 -3.24
N LEU A 321 -34.80 -6.82 -3.84
CA LEU A 321 -36.05 -6.10 -4.11
C LEU A 321 -36.92 -6.85 -5.11
N THR A 322 -36.35 -7.32 -6.21
CA THR A 322 -37.05 -8.12 -7.23
C THR A 322 -37.64 -9.39 -6.60
N ALA A 323 -36.82 -10.12 -5.84
CA ALA A 323 -37.24 -11.34 -5.15
C ALA A 323 -38.39 -11.09 -4.14
N THR A 324 -38.32 -9.99 -3.39
CA THR A 324 -39.37 -9.60 -2.43
C THR A 324 -40.67 -9.27 -3.14
N LEU A 325 -40.63 -8.50 -4.23
CA LEU A 325 -41.83 -8.15 -4.99
C LEU A 325 -42.49 -9.39 -5.63
N PHE A 326 -41.69 -10.32 -6.13
CA PHE A 326 -42.17 -11.63 -6.64
C PHE A 326 -42.79 -12.47 -5.52
N TYR A 327 -42.17 -12.49 -4.33
CA TYR A 327 -42.69 -13.22 -3.18
C TYR A 327 -44.04 -12.67 -2.72
N LEU A 328 -44.20 -11.34 -2.69
CA LEU A 328 -45.47 -10.70 -2.37
C LEU A 328 -46.55 -10.93 -3.45
N ALA A 329 -46.11 -11.03 -4.71
CA ALA A 329 -47.03 -11.31 -5.83
C ALA A 329 -47.49 -12.79 -5.81
N ASP A 330 -46.62 -13.74 -5.47
CA ASP A 330 -46.99 -15.15 -5.31
C ASP A 330 -48.02 -15.37 -4.17
N ARG A 331 -47.98 -14.49 -3.18
CA ARG A 331 -48.98 -14.45 -2.09
C ARG A 331 -50.27 -13.68 -2.45
N ASN A 332 -50.47 -13.32 -3.70
CA ASN A 332 -51.62 -12.55 -4.19
C ASN A 332 -51.80 -11.17 -3.52
N LEU A 333 -50.72 -10.58 -3.01
CA LEU A 333 -50.73 -9.22 -2.46
C LEU A 333 -50.44 -8.18 -3.52
N LEU A 334 -49.64 -8.53 -4.53
CA LEU A 334 -49.21 -7.65 -5.62
C LEU A 334 -49.51 -8.30 -6.98
N SER A 335 -49.72 -7.47 -8.01
CA SER A 335 -49.77 -7.85 -9.41
C SER A 335 -48.73 -7.05 -10.18
N LEU A 336 -47.94 -7.71 -11.02
CA LEU A 336 -46.86 -7.13 -11.79
C LEU A 336 -47.22 -7.09 -13.26
N ARG A 337 -47.26 -5.90 -13.84
CA ARG A 337 -47.60 -5.71 -15.26
C ARG A 337 -46.53 -4.92 -15.97
N GLN A 338 -46.13 -5.40 -17.11
CA GLN A 338 -45.21 -4.72 -18.00
C GLN A 338 -45.97 -3.73 -18.89
N ASP A 339 -45.64 -2.43 -18.78
CA ASP A 339 -46.21 -1.37 -19.60
C ASP A 339 -45.32 -1.00 -20.80
N GLY A 340 -44.10 -1.51 -20.84
CA GLY A 340 -43.13 -1.27 -21.92
C GLY A 340 -41.79 -1.92 -21.66
N PRO A 341 -40.79 -1.86 -22.58
CA PRO A 341 -39.55 -2.62 -22.50
C PRO A 341 -38.75 -2.45 -21.20
N LYS A 342 -38.88 -1.32 -20.54
CA LYS A 342 -38.20 -1.02 -19.24
C LYS A 342 -39.18 -0.29 -18.30
N LYS A 343 -40.49 -0.54 -18.43
CA LYS A 343 -41.50 0.12 -17.60
C LYS A 343 -42.43 -0.94 -17.03
N TRP A 344 -42.53 -0.96 -15.72
CA TRP A 344 -43.36 -1.89 -14.99
C TRP A 344 -44.23 -1.19 -13.98
N THR A 345 -45.47 -1.66 -13.87
CA THR A 345 -46.43 -1.25 -12.86
C THR A 345 -46.65 -2.38 -11.86
N VAL A 346 -46.52 -2.05 -10.60
CA VAL A 346 -46.79 -2.92 -9.45
C VAL A 346 -48.05 -2.42 -8.79
N ASN A 347 -49.13 -3.20 -8.83
CA ASN A 347 -50.40 -2.87 -8.22
C ASN A 347 -50.58 -3.65 -6.93
N SER A 348 -51.03 -3.02 -5.87
CA SER A 348 -51.48 -3.67 -4.64
C SER A 348 -52.92 -4.19 -4.85
N VAL A 349 -53.06 -5.49 -4.81
CA VAL A 349 -54.35 -6.20 -5.04
C VAL A 349 -54.84 -6.91 -3.78
N GLY A 350 -53.98 -7.17 -2.80
CA GLY A 350 -54.32 -7.84 -1.57
C GLY A 350 -55.07 -6.95 -0.59
N GLU A 351 -55.93 -7.57 0.21
CA GLU A 351 -56.60 -6.89 1.33
C GLU A 351 -55.61 -6.51 2.43
N ALA A 352 -55.87 -5.50 3.22
CA ALA A 352 -55.02 -5.03 4.29
C ALA A 352 -54.68 -6.15 5.34
N GLY A 353 -55.62 -7.09 5.58
CA GLY A 353 -55.42 -8.23 6.47
C GLY A 353 -54.42 -9.27 5.92
N GLY A 354 -54.22 -9.36 4.60
CA GLY A 354 -53.28 -10.32 3.99
C GLY A 354 -51.80 -10.03 4.28
N TRP A 355 -51.47 -8.86 4.80
CA TRP A 355 -50.13 -8.48 5.21
C TRP A 355 -49.72 -8.98 6.62
N ALA A 356 -50.71 -9.46 7.41
CA ALA A 356 -50.44 -9.89 8.80
C ALA A 356 -49.50 -11.09 8.91
N ASP A 357 -49.55 -12.00 7.93
CA ASP A 357 -48.73 -13.22 7.88
C ASP A 357 -47.47 -13.07 6.99
N VAL A 358 -47.16 -11.83 6.60
CA VAL A 358 -45.95 -11.55 5.81
C VAL A 358 -44.79 -11.26 6.72
N ASP A 359 -43.61 -11.76 6.34
CA ASP A 359 -42.37 -11.51 7.08
C ASP A 359 -42.05 -10.01 7.16
N PRO A 360 -41.38 -9.57 8.26
CA PRO A 360 -41.13 -8.13 8.50
C PRO A 360 -40.24 -7.48 7.44
N VAL A 361 -39.41 -8.24 6.73
CA VAL A 361 -38.52 -7.73 5.67
C VAL A 361 -39.34 -7.38 4.43
N SER A 362 -40.27 -8.27 4.04
CA SER A 362 -41.16 -8.04 2.91
C SER A 362 -42.17 -6.92 3.20
N VAL A 363 -42.66 -6.80 4.44
CA VAL A 363 -43.52 -5.69 4.88
C VAL A 363 -42.77 -4.35 4.78
N ALA A 364 -41.48 -4.29 5.17
CA ALA A 364 -40.70 -3.06 5.05
C ALA A 364 -40.60 -2.57 3.60
N VAL A 365 -40.37 -3.49 2.64
CA VAL A 365 -40.37 -3.15 1.21
C VAL A 365 -41.74 -2.65 0.73
N GLY A 366 -42.81 -3.36 1.10
CA GLY A 366 -44.17 -2.96 0.76
C GLY A 366 -44.54 -1.57 1.27
N SER A 367 -44.16 -1.27 2.51
CA SER A 367 -44.40 0.04 3.15
C SER A 367 -43.58 1.15 2.48
N ALA A 368 -42.29 0.93 2.19
CA ALA A 368 -41.43 1.92 1.55
C ALA A 368 -41.89 2.27 0.12
N LEU A 369 -42.52 1.32 -0.57
CA LEU A 369 -43.11 1.53 -1.91
C LEU A 369 -44.57 1.98 -1.87
N ASP A 370 -45.17 2.13 -0.69
CA ASP A 370 -46.56 2.53 -0.48
C ASP A 370 -47.57 1.53 -1.08
N LEU A 371 -47.30 0.21 -0.91
CA LEU A 371 -48.07 -0.90 -1.50
C LEU A 371 -48.87 -1.70 -0.48
N THR A 372 -48.87 -1.33 0.81
CA THR A 372 -49.54 -2.09 1.89
C THR A 372 -51.05 -1.93 1.93
N TYR A 373 -51.64 -1.01 1.15
CA TYR A 373 -53.07 -0.78 1.04
C TYR A 373 -53.59 -1.13 -0.35
N PRO A 374 -54.79 -1.70 -0.48
CA PRO A 374 -55.42 -2.03 -1.76
C PRO A 374 -55.50 -0.81 -2.70
N GLY A 375 -55.30 -1.04 -3.99
CA GLY A 375 -55.42 0.00 -5.03
C GLY A 375 -54.22 0.95 -5.14
N ARG A 376 -53.19 0.79 -4.29
CA ARG A 376 -51.93 1.54 -4.44
C ARG A 376 -51.13 1.02 -5.61
N VAL A 377 -50.39 1.94 -6.25
CA VAL A 377 -49.65 1.65 -7.48
C VAL A 377 -48.23 2.22 -7.39
N PHE A 378 -47.25 1.40 -7.62
CA PHE A 378 -45.87 1.81 -7.84
C PHE A 378 -45.48 1.59 -9.31
N ARG A 379 -44.81 2.58 -9.93
CA ARG A 379 -44.36 2.50 -11.33
C ARG A 379 -42.84 2.59 -11.40
N ALA A 380 -42.18 1.51 -11.83
CA ALA A 380 -40.78 1.50 -12.20
C ALA A 380 -40.65 1.96 -13.66
N ASN A 381 -40.47 3.27 -13.87
CA ASN A 381 -40.50 3.90 -15.19
C ASN A 381 -39.25 4.71 -15.52
N GLY A 382 -38.16 4.54 -14.76
CA GLY A 382 -36.92 5.27 -14.96
C GLY A 382 -36.93 6.71 -14.41
N SER A 383 -37.95 7.12 -13.62
CA SER A 383 -38.01 8.46 -13.04
C SER A 383 -37.19 8.58 -11.75
N VAL A 384 -36.71 9.79 -11.46
CA VAL A 384 -35.98 10.13 -10.22
C VAL A 384 -36.81 9.80 -8.98
N THR A 385 -38.11 10.05 -9.02
CA THR A 385 -39.02 9.77 -7.89
C THR A 385 -39.14 8.27 -7.62
N SER A 386 -39.30 7.46 -8.67
CA SER A 386 -39.31 5.99 -8.54
C SER A 386 -37.96 5.47 -8.02
N GLY A 387 -36.87 6.01 -8.51
CA GLY A 387 -35.51 5.66 -8.05
C GLY A 387 -35.29 5.96 -6.57
N ARG A 388 -35.75 7.10 -6.08
CA ARG A 388 -35.71 7.46 -4.66
C ARG A 388 -36.44 6.42 -3.80
N LYS A 389 -37.70 6.10 -4.16
CA LYS A 389 -38.49 5.09 -3.42
C LYS A 389 -37.83 3.73 -3.41
N LEU A 390 -37.20 3.29 -4.52
CA LEU A 390 -36.48 2.02 -4.59
C LEU A 390 -35.22 2.00 -3.73
N ILE A 391 -34.48 3.11 -3.67
CA ILE A 391 -33.32 3.21 -2.79
C ILE A 391 -33.73 3.17 -1.32
N THR A 392 -34.81 3.89 -0.95
CA THR A 392 -35.37 3.81 0.40
C THR A 392 -35.81 2.38 0.72
N ALA A 393 -36.57 1.74 -0.17
CA ALA A 393 -37.03 0.36 0.01
C ALA A 393 -35.87 -0.63 0.16
N LYS A 394 -34.78 -0.43 -0.59
CA LYS A 394 -33.55 -1.25 -0.44
C LYS A 394 -32.88 -1.04 0.92
N ALA A 395 -32.76 0.20 1.38
CA ALA A 395 -32.18 0.53 2.67
C ALA A 395 -33.01 -0.02 3.84
N ASP A 396 -34.34 0.12 3.76
CA ASP A 396 -35.27 -0.40 4.76
C ASP A 396 -35.25 -1.95 4.79
N MET A 397 -35.21 -2.60 3.63
CA MET A 397 -35.04 -4.04 3.50
C MET A 397 -33.73 -4.53 4.15
N GLU A 398 -32.62 -3.84 3.87
CA GLU A 398 -31.32 -4.18 4.47
C GLU A 398 -31.32 -3.99 6.00
N THR A 399 -31.97 -2.96 6.48
CA THR A 399 -32.10 -2.69 7.92
C THR A 399 -32.99 -3.73 8.58
N ALA A 400 -34.15 -4.00 8.00
CA ALA A 400 -35.13 -4.95 8.51
C ALA A 400 -34.55 -6.38 8.59
N VAL A 401 -33.84 -6.87 7.57
CA VAL A 401 -33.26 -8.23 7.61
C VAL A 401 -32.15 -8.35 8.64
N LYS A 402 -31.32 -7.32 8.80
CA LYS A 402 -30.26 -7.30 9.82
C LYS A 402 -30.83 -7.24 11.24
N GLN A 403 -31.89 -6.46 11.41
CA GLN A 403 -32.59 -6.35 12.69
C GLN A 403 -33.30 -7.67 13.01
N TRP A 404 -34.10 -8.21 12.09
CA TRP A 404 -34.76 -9.50 12.25
C TRP A 404 -33.80 -10.60 12.68
N ALA A 405 -32.64 -10.74 12.00
CA ALA A 405 -31.68 -11.78 12.32
C ALA A 405 -31.07 -11.64 13.74
N ARG A 406 -30.98 -10.42 14.27
CA ARG A 406 -30.53 -10.15 15.65
C ARG A 406 -31.63 -10.39 16.66
N ASP A 407 -32.84 -9.88 16.41
CA ASP A 407 -33.97 -9.97 17.32
C ASP A 407 -34.41 -11.43 17.51
N GLN A 408 -34.32 -12.23 16.46
CA GLN A 408 -34.56 -13.67 16.51
C GLN A 408 -33.36 -14.47 17.11
N GLY A 409 -32.26 -13.80 17.44
CA GLY A 409 -31.09 -14.44 18.00
C GLY A 409 -30.35 -15.38 17.06
N PHE A 410 -30.50 -15.23 15.72
CA PHE A 410 -29.80 -16.05 14.74
C PHE A 410 -28.35 -15.60 14.51
N VAL A 411 -28.05 -14.34 14.79
CA VAL A 411 -26.70 -13.78 14.72
C VAL A 411 -26.36 -13.00 15.98
N ALA A 412 -25.12 -13.13 16.44
CA ALA A 412 -24.58 -12.41 17.58
C ALA A 412 -23.36 -11.57 17.17
N LYS A 413 -23.16 -10.42 17.84
CA LYS A 413 -21.95 -9.63 17.65
C LYS A 413 -20.74 -10.37 18.24
N HIS A 414 -19.64 -10.42 17.47
CA HIS A 414 -18.37 -10.98 17.91
C HIS A 414 -17.30 -9.88 17.89
N SER A 415 -17.05 -9.28 19.05
CA SER A 415 -16.17 -8.10 19.17
C SER A 415 -14.72 -8.38 18.78
N VAL A 416 -14.22 -9.62 18.99
CA VAL A 416 -12.86 -10.02 18.64
C VAL A 416 -12.59 -9.89 17.15
N ASP A 417 -13.59 -10.16 16.30
CA ASP A 417 -13.46 -10.04 14.85
C ASP A 417 -13.40 -8.56 14.41
N LEU A 418 -13.98 -7.64 15.19
CA LEU A 418 -13.92 -6.20 14.92
C LEU A 418 -12.53 -5.61 15.22
N TRP A 419 -11.82 -6.17 16.21
CA TRP A 419 -10.45 -5.76 16.51
C TRP A 419 -9.50 -5.99 15.33
N LEU A 420 -9.78 -6.98 14.48
CA LEU A 420 -9.01 -7.19 13.26
C LEU A 420 -9.11 -6.00 12.29
N ARG A 421 -10.27 -5.34 12.20
CA ARG A 421 -10.43 -4.12 11.39
C ARG A 421 -9.63 -2.96 11.95
N PHE A 422 -9.67 -2.79 13.27
CA PHE A 422 -8.84 -1.77 13.94
C PHE A 422 -7.35 -2.03 13.72
N ALA A 423 -6.90 -3.27 13.92
CA ALA A 423 -5.51 -3.67 13.67
C ALA A 423 -5.10 -3.46 12.21
N ASN A 424 -6.01 -3.71 11.25
CA ASN A 424 -5.75 -3.48 9.82
C ASN A 424 -5.52 -1.98 9.52
N VAL A 425 -6.37 -1.08 10.06
CA VAL A 425 -6.20 0.38 9.90
C VAL A 425 -4.91 0.87 10.55
N LEU A 426 -4.62 0.39 11.77
CA LEU A 426 -3.38 0.73 12.47
C LEU A 426 -2.15 0.26 11.68
N ALA A 427 -2.20 -0.97 11.15
CA ALA A 427 -1.12 -1.50 10.34
C ALA A 427 -0.89 -0.67 9.05
N LEU A 428 -1.95 -0.17 8.41
CA LEU A 428 -1.81 0.76 7.28
C LEU A 428 -1.08 2.04 7.70
N GLY A 429 -1.48 2.65 8.82
CA GLY A 429 -0.83 3.86 9.33
C GLY A 429 0.66 3.65 9.64
N LEU A 430 0.99 2.53 10.30
CA LEU A 430 2.39 2.18 10.62
C LEU A 430 3.20 1.81 9.37
N ALA A 431 2.59 1.17 8.37
CA ALA A 431 3.25 0.90 7.09
C ALA A 431 3.62 2.21 6.37
N ILE A 432 2.68 3.16 6.30
CA ILE A 432 2.93 4.49 5.71
C ILE A 432 4.04 5.21 6.47
N ALA A 433 3.98 5.25 7.81
CA ALA A 433 5.01 5.87 8.64
C ALA A 433 6.39 5.22 8.42
N GLY A 434 6.45 3.89 8.30
CA GLY A 434 7.67 3.14 8.00
C GLY A 434 8.23 3.45 6.61
N PHE A 435 7.39 3.49 5.58
CA PHE A 435 7.83 3.81 4.21
C PHE A 435 8.23 5.29 4.04
N LEU A 436 7.61 6.20 4.78
CA LEU A 436 8.03 7.61 4.83
C LEU A 436 9.23 7.85 5.74
N ARG A 437 9.70 6.81 6.41
CA ARG A 437 10.83 6.89 7.36
C ARG A 437 10.59 7.91 8.47
N TRP A 438 9.36 7.93 8.98
CA TRP A 438 8.95 8.91 9.97
C TRP A 438 9.43 8.53 11.37
N TRP A 439 10.10 9.43 12.04
CA TRP A 439 10.58 9.43 13.42
C TRP A 439 11.27 8.13 13.91
N LEU A 440 10.53 7.05 14.18
CA LEU A 440 11.05 5.79 14.74
C LEU A 440 11.56 4.80 13.67
N PHE A 441 11.37 5.11 12.40
CA PHE A 441 11.63 4.20 11.30
C PHE A 441 12.77 4.72 10.41
N PRO A 442 14.05 4.37 10.70
CA PRO A 442 15.20 4.91 9.96
C PRO A 442 15.31 4.37 8.53
N ILE A 443 14.72 3.22 8.23
CA ILE A 443 14.76 2.55 6.92
C ILE A 443 13.36 2.07 6.52
N THR A 444 13.11 1.98 5.21
CA THR A 444 11.78 1.60 4.70
C THR A 444 11.39 0.15 5.00
N LEU A 445 12.36 -0.74 5.24
CA LEU A 445 12.10 -2.14 5.60
C LEU A 445 11.23 -2.27 6.87
N TRP A 446 11.24 -1.28 7.77
CA TRP A 446 10.34 -1.24 8.94
C TRP A 446 8.86 -1.18 8.57
N GLY A 447 8.51 -0.63 7.40
CA GLY A 447 7.13 -0.60 6.93
C GLY A 447 6.60 -1.96 6.45
N LEU A 448 7.50 -2.90 6.09
CA LEU A 448 7.12 -4.16 5.44
C LEU A 448 6.28 -5.10 6.31
N PRO A 449 6.58 -5.36 7.59
CA PRO A 449 5.75 -6.21 8.45
C PRO A 449 4.30 -5.71 8.54
N PHE A 450 4.12 -4.40 8.69
CA PHE A 450 2.80 -3.76 8.79
C PHE A 450 2.06 -3.80 7.45
N ALA A 451 2.74 -3.56 6.33
CA ALA A 451 2.16 -3.63 5.00
C ALA A 451 1.70 -5.07 4.66
N VAL A 452 2.49 -6.08 5.00
CA VAL A 452 2.13 -7.49 4.81
C VAL A 452 0.92 -7.85 5.67
N PHE A 453 0.91 -7.44 6.94
CA PHE A 453 -0.26 -7.65 7.81
C PHE A 453 -1.50 -6.97 7.23
N PHE A 454 -1.40 -5.70 6.83
CA PHE A 454 -2.50 -4.95 6.20
C PHE A 454 -3.05 -5.67 4.97
N LEU A 455 -2.20 -6.07 4.03
CA LEU A 455 -2.62 -6.73 2.77
C LEU A 455 -3.31 -8.07 3.04
N LEU A 456 -2.78 -8.89 3.94
CA LEU A 456 -3.34 -10.21 4.25
C LEU A 456 -4.64 -10.12 5.05
N THR A 457 -4.86 -9.04 5.81
CA THR A 457 -6.09 -8.83 6.58
C THR A 457 -7.14 -7.97 5.88
N LEU A 458 -6.92 -7.50 4.64
CA LEU A 458 -7.94 -6.83 3.83
C LEU A 458 -9.30 -7.57 3.77
N PRO A 459 -9.35 -8.92 3.76
CA PRO A 459 -10.61 -9.64 3.84
C PRO A 459 -11.44 -9.38 5.10
N ALA A 460 -10.89 -8.79 6.16
CA ALA A 460 -11.62 -8.39 7.36
C ALA A 460 -12.75 -7.37 7.08
N TRP A 461 -12.67 -6.66 5.95
CA TRP A 461 -13.70 -5.71 5.52
C TRP A 461 -14.86 -6.34 4.76
N ARG A 462 -14.85 -7.67 4.61
CA ARG A 462 -15.98 -8.37 4.01
C ARG A 462 -17.23 -8.23 4.90
N PRO A 463 -18.44 -8.18 4.29
CA PRO A 463 -19.69 -8.32 5.02
C PRO A 463 -19.69 -9.61 5.86
N GLY A 464 -20.27 -9.55 7.04
CA GLY A 464 -20.34 -10.69 7.97
C GLY A 464 -19.24 -10.73 9.03
N VAL A 465 -18.04 -10.20 8.79
CA VAL A 465 -16.99 -10.12 9.81
C VAL A 465 -17.45 -9.22 10.96
N GLY A 466 -17.38 -9.74 12.19
CA GLY A 466 -17.90 -9.09 13.42
C GLY A 466 -19.32 -9.52 13.80
N LEU A 467 -19.92 -10.41 13.00
CA LEU A 467 -21.15 -11.13 13.33
C LEU A 467 -20.88 -12.63 13.22
N ARG A 468 -21.45 -13.42 14.11
CA ARG A 468 -21.40 -14.89 14.04
C ARG A 468 -22.78 -15.47 14.21
N ARG A 469 -23.05 -16.53 13.48
CA ARG A 469 -24.28 -17.28 13.64
C ARG A 469 -24.28 -18.00 14.98
N THR A 470 -25.39 -17.91 15.70
CA THR A 470 -25.65 -18.72 16.90
C THR A 470 -25.87 -20.19 16.49
N PRO A 471 -25.95 -21.14 17.42
CA PRO A 471 -26.33 -22.52 17.10
C PRO A 471 -27.62 -22.61 16.28
N ALA A 472 -28.66 -21.86 16.65
CA ALA A 472 -29.92 -21.77 15.91
C ALA A 472 -29.74 -21.15 14.52
N GLY A 473 -28.95 -20.09 14.40
CA GLY A 473 -28.61 -19.49 13.13
C GLY A 473 -27.80 -20.44 12.22
N ARG A 474 -26.94 -21.27 12.78
CA ARG A 474 -26.17 -22.31 12.03
C ARG A 474 -27.06 -23.43 11.52
N GLN A 475 -28.04 -23.88 12.30
CA GLN A 475 -29.03 -24.83 11.82
C GLN A 475 -29.81 -24.25 10.65
N LEU A 476 -30.32 -23.04 10.81
CA LEU A 476 -31.05 -22.33 9.76
C LEU A 476 -30.20 -22.10 8.49
N TRP A 477 -28.90 -21.83 8.67
CA TRP A 477 -27.95 -21.76 7.56
C TRP A 477 -27.79 -23.09 6.81
N SER A 478 -27.75 -24.20 7.54
CA SER A 478 -27.71 -25.54 6.95
C SER A 478 -28.97 -25.82 6.11
N GLU A 479 -30.15 -25.49 6.64
CA GLU A 479 -31.45 -25.68 5.97
C GLU A 479 -31.56 -24.79 4.72
N ALA A 480 -31.29 -23.47 4.84
CA ALA A 480 -31.32 -22.52 3.73
C ALA A 480 -30.28 -22.86 2.64
N GLY A 481 -29.10 -23.34 3.06
CA GLY A 481 -28.06 -23.80 2.12
C GLY A 481 -28.45 -25.07 1.40
N GLY A 482 -29.09 -26.02 2.09
CA GLY A 482 -29.63 -27.25 1.51
C GLY A 482 -30.75 -26.98 0.49
N PHE A 483 -31.65 -26.03 0.79
CA PHE A 483 -32.69 -25.58 -0.13
C PHE A 483 -32.10 -24.88 -1.36
N HIS A 484 -31.15 -23.96 -1.17
CA HIS A 484 -30.45 -23.33 -2.30
C HIS A 484 -29.70 -24.37 -3.17
N ARG A 485 -29.08 -25.37 -2.55
CA ARG A 485 -28.44 -26.48 -3.29
C ARG A 485 -29.44 -27.20 -4.19
N MET A 486 -30.65 -27.46 -3.70
CA MET A 486 -31.74 -28.05 -4.47
C MET A 486 -32.11 -27.21 -5.69
N LEU A 487 -32.19 -25.86 -5.51
CA LEU A 487 -32.53 -24.92 -6.60
C LEU A 487 -31.41 -24.81 -7.65
N ALA A 488 -30.14 -24.78 -7.21
CA ALA A 488 -28.99 -24.39 -8.03
C ALA A 488 -28.22 -25.55 -8.67
N THR A 489 -28.42 -26.79 -8.20
CA THR A 489 -27.62 -27.94 -8.64
C THR A 489 -28.39 -28.86 -9.54
N ASP A 490 -27.76 -29.35 -10.63
CA ASP A 490 -28.35 -30.22 -11.63
C ASP A 490 -28.03 -31.73 -11.39
N SER A 491 -27.65 -32.09 -10.15
CA SER A 491 -27.30 -33.48 -9.82
C SER A 491 -28.52 -34.39 -9.72
N ALA A 492 -28.34 -35.67 -9.99
CA ALA A 492 -29.40 -36.69 -9.90
C ALA A 492 -30.05 -36.75 -8.49
N GLU A 493 -29.27 -36.49 -7.44
CA GLU A 493 -29.74 -36.42 -6.05
C GLU A 493 -30.69 -35.25 -5.78
N SER A 494 -30.64 -34.17 -6.60
CA SER A 494 -31.45 -32.97 -6.43
C SER A 494 -32.69 -32.96 -7.33
N ARG A 495 -33.09 -34.09 -7.87
CA ARG A 495 -34.31 -34.19 -8.69
C ARG A 495 -35.54 -33.78 -7.89
N PHE A 496 -36.32 -32.88 -8.47
CA PHE A 496 -37.58 -32.42 -7.94
C PHE A 496 -38.72 -32.96 -8.80
N ASP A 497 -39.69 -33.61 -8.17
CA ASP A 497 -40.86 -34.13 -8.90
C ASP A 497 -41.88 -32.99 -9.14
N PHE A 498 -41.80 -32.40 -10.35
CA PHE A 498 -42.73 -31.39 -10.79
C PHE A 498 -44.09 -31.94 -11.24
N SER A 499 -44.21 -33.26 -11.50
CA SER A 499 -45.46 -33.87 -11.96
C SER A 499 -46.54 -33.80 -10.87
N ALA A 500 -46.16 -33.98 -9.62
CA ALA A 500 -47.03 -33.91 -8.47
C ALA A 500 -47.19 -32.51 -7.85
N ARG A 501 -46.30 -31.55 -8.20
CA ARG A 501 -46.19 -30.25 -7.50
C ARG A 501 -45.81 -29.11 -8.45
N LYS A 502 -46.58 -28.95 -9.55
CA LYS A 502 -46.31 -27.90 -10.56
C LYS A 502 -46.43 -26.47 -9.99
N ASP A 503 -47.31 -26.23 -9.01
CA ASP A 503 -47.53 -25.01 -8.30
C ASP A 503 -46.28 -24.54 -7.51
N LEU A 504 -45.46 -25.46 -7.02
CA LEU A 504 -44.25 -25.13 -6.29
C LEU A 504 -43.15 -24.52 -7.17
N TYR A 505 -43.23 -24.70 -8.50
CA TYR A 505 -42.28 -24.03 -9.38
C TYR A 505 -42.37 -22.51 -9.21
N ALA A 506 -43.59 -21.94 -9.32
CA ALA A 506 -43.84 -20.50 -9.20
C ALA A 506 -43.51 -19.99 -7.77
N ALA A 507 -43.91 -20.76 -6.73
CA ALA A 507 -43.67 -20.40 -5.35
C ALA A 507 -42.16 -20.34 -4.96
N TYR A 508 -41.31 -21.08 -5.68
CA TYR A 508 -39.85 -21.07 -5.41
C TYR A 508 -39.05 -20.09 -6.28
N VAL A 509 -39.67 -19.50 -7.31
CA VAL A 509 -39.03 -18.48 -8.15
C VAL A 509 -38.46 -17.32 -7.33
N PRO A 510 -39.16 -16.72 -6.34
CA PRO A 510 -38.61 -15.62 -5.55
C PRO A 510 -37.32 -16.01 -4.81
N PHE A 511 -37.24 -17.23 -4.27
CA PHE A 511 -36.06 -17.75 -3.57
C PHE A 511 -34.91 -18.03 -4.55
N ALA A 512 -35.23 -18.55 -5.75
CA ALA A 512 -34.24 -18.77 -6.79
C ALA A 512 -33.65 -17.44 -7.30
N VAL A 513 -34.47 -16.40 -7.43
CA VAL A 513 -34.02 -15.05 -7.79
C VAL A 513 -33.12 -14.48 -6.69
N ALA A 514 -33.55 -14.51 -5.41
CA ALA A 514 -32.74 -14.03 -4.31
C ALA A 514 -31.36 -14.71 -4.23
N GLY A 515 -31.33 -16.03 -4.46
CA GLY A 515 -30.12 -16.87 -4.43
C GLY A 515 -29.29 -16.86 -5.72
N GLY A 516 -29.73 -16.17 -6.78
CA GLY A 516 -29.05 -16.17 -8.08
C GLY A 516 -29.14 -17.49 -8.84
N ALA A 517 -30.15 -18.33 -8.53
CA ALA A 517 -30.36 -19.67 -9.08
C ALA A 517 -31.56 -19.76 -10.05
N ALA A 518 -32.17 -18.62 -10.45
CA ALA A 518 -33.39 -18.60 -11.25
C ALA A 518 -33.25 -19.35 -12.59
N ALA A 519 -32.15 -19.16 -13.32
CA ALA A 519 -31.89 -19.86 -14.57
C ALA A 519 -31.71 -21.37 -14.38
N ALA A 520 -31.01 -21.78 -13.31
CA ALA A 520 -30.82 -23.20 -12.98
C ALA A 520 -32.16 -23.86 -12.59
N TRP A 521 -33.02 -23.14 -11.86
CA TRP A 521 -34.32 -23.62 -11.45
C TRP A 521 -35.28 -23.82 -12.66
N ALA A 522 -35.27 -22.87 -13.62
CA ALA A 522 -36.03 -22.97 -14.85
C ALA A 522 -35.53 -24.15 -15.75
N ALA A 523 -34.19 -24.27 -15.91
CA ALA A 523 -33.61 -25.39 -16.66
C ALA A 523 -33.96 -26.75 -16.05
N LYS A 524 -33.99 -26.85 -14.71
CA LYS A 524 -34.40 -28.06 -14.01
C LYS A 524 -35.86 -28.41 -14.26
N TYR A 525 -36.77 -27.42 -14.27
CA TYR A 525 -38.16 -27.65 -14.64
C TYR A 525 -38.27 -28.19 -16.07
N GLN A 526 -37.60 -27.60 -17.03
CA GLN A 526 -37.58 -28.02 -18.42
C GLN A 526 -37.00 -29.44 -18.59
N ALA A 527 -35.92 -29.75 -17.89
CA ALA A 527 -35.33 -31.10 -17.93
C ALA A 527 -36.25 -32.17 -17.35
N ALA A 528 -37.03 -31.85 -16.30
CA ALA A 528 -37.91 -32.82 -15.65
C ALA A 528 -39.26 -32.99 -16.35
N THR A 529 -39.79 -31.96 -17.02
CA THR A 529 -41.13 -31.97 -17.62
C THR A 529 -41.12 -32.06 -19.15
N GLY A 530 -39.97 -31.81 -19.79
CA GLY A 530 -39.85 -31.64 -21.24
C GLY A 530 -40.52 -30.38 -21.80
N GLN A 531 -41.06 -29.52 -20.94
CA GLN A 531 -41.76 -28.30 -21.33
C GLN A 531 -41.00 -27.09 -20.78
N PRO A 532 -41.03 -25.94 -21.47
CA PRO A 532 -40.49 -24.69 -20.93
C PRO A 532 -41.19 -24.35 -19.62
N ALA A 533 -40.46 -23.72 -18.71
CA ALA A 533 -41.01 -23.29 -17.43
C ALA A 533 -42.15 -22.30 -17.61
N PRO A 534 -43.31 -22.46 -16.92
CA PRO A 534 -44.46 -21.59 -17.09
C PRO A 534 -44.20 -20.18 -16.50
N ASP A 535 -44.81 -19.17 -17.11
CA ASP A 535 -44.89 -17.86 -16.48
C ASP A 535 -45.76 -17.94 -15.22
N PRO A 536 -45.32 -17.40 -14.07
CA PRO A 536 -46.15 -17.32 -12.89
C PRO A 536 -47.40 -16.45 -13.17
N GLY A 537 -48.57 -16.87 -12.66
CA GLY A 537 -49.87 -16.19 -12.93
C GLY A 537 -49.96 -14.72 -12.50
N TRP A 538 -49.07 -14.28 -11.62
CA TRP A 538 -48.97 -12.89 -11.15
C TRP A 538 -48.01 -12.03 -12.00
N TYR A 539 -47.33 -12.61 -13.03
CA TYR A 539 -46.36 -11.93 -13.88
C TYR A 539 -46.90 -11.74 -15.28
N HIS A 540 -47.29 -10.51 -15.62
CA HIS A 540 -47.91 -10.18 -16.93
C HIS A 540 -46.92 -9.39 -17.80
N SER A 541 -46.18 -10.11 -18.66
CA SER A 541 -45.24 -9.52 -19.61
C SER A 541 -45.93 -9.22 -20.95
N SER A 542 -45.59 -8.09 -21.58
CA SER A 542 -46.17 -7.67 -22.88
C SER A 542 -45.69 -8.51 -24.07
N SER A 543 -44.72 -9.38 -23.90
CA SER A 543 -44.16 -10.25 -24.95
C SER A 543 -44.99 -11.53 -25.20
N GLY A 544 -46.09 -11.74 -24.52
CA GLY A 544 -46.85 -12.99 -24.49
C GLY A 544 -48.04 -13.13 -25.45
N SER A 545 -48.33 -12.20 -26.38
CA SER A 545 -49.40 -12.41 -27.32
C SER A 545 -48.91 -12.72 -28.73
N GLY A 546 -48.55 -14.01 -28.99
CA GLY A 546 -48.44 -14.45 -30.37
C GLY A 546 -47.28 -15.29 -30.83
N SER A 547 -46.43 -15.77 -29.97
CA SER A 547 -45.52 -16.85 -30.34
C SER A 547 -45.28 -17.78 -29.16
N SER A 548 -45.38 -19.10 -29.38
CA SER A 548 -44.93 -20.13 -28.47
C SER A 548 -43.41 -20.04 -28.30
N GLY A 549 -42.95 -18.92 -27.77
CA GLY A 549 -41.55 -18.68 -27.49
C GLY A 549 -41.12 -19.43 -26.21
N SER A 550 -40.22 -20.34 -26.34
CA SER A 550 -39.52 -21.01 -25.28
C SER A 550 -39.03 -20.02 -24.23
N TRP A 551 -39.61 -20.10 -23.06
CA TRP A 551 -39.21 -19.30 -21.91
C TRP A 551 -37.83 -19.78 -21.44
N SER A 552 -36.76 -19.05 -21.78
CA SER A 552 -35.47 -19.22 -21.17
C SER A 552 -35.44 -18.42 -19.84
N GLY A 553 -35.78 -19.07 -18.75
CA GLY A 553 -36.11 -18.51 -17.42
C GLY A 553 -35.24 -17.40 -16.81
N GLY A 554 -34.23 -16.91 -17.51
CA GLY A 554 -33.41 -15.76 -17.12
C GLY A 554 -33.85 -14.46 -17.80
N ALA A 555 -34.21 -14.50 -19.09
CA ALA A 555 -34.45 -13.27 -19.89
C ALA A 555 -35.70 -12.48 -19.50
N SER A 556 -36.71 -13.14 -18.94
CA SER A 556 -37.96 -12.50 -18.54
C SER A 556 -37.83 -11.69 -17.24
N PHE A 557 -37.15 -12.23 -16.24
CA PHE A 557 -36.90 -11.54 -14.97
C PHE A 557 -35.90 -10.39 -15.10
N ASP A 558 -34.98 -10.50 -16.05
CA ASP A 558 -33.97 -9.46 -16.34
C ASP A 558 -34.64 -8.15 -16.79
N SER A 559 -35.83 -8.20 -17.45
CA SER A 559 -36.56 -7.01 -17.87
C SER A 559 -37.14 -6.23 -16.68
N PHE A 560 -37.65 -6.94 -15.67
CA PHE A 560 -38.13 -6.32 -14.43
C PHE A 560 -37.01 -5.76 -13.59
N ASP A 561 -35.96 -6.54 -13.36
CA ASP A 561 -34.78 -6.09 -12.64
C ASP A 561 -34.09 -4.89 -13.32
N SER A 562 -34.06 -4.88 -14.67
CA SER A 562 -33.55 -3.77 -15.46
C SER A 562 -34.39 -2.50 -15.29
N ALA A 563 -35.73 -2.61 -15.15
CA ALA A 563 -36.61 -1.46 -14.90
C ALA A 563 -36.37 -0.86 -13.50
N LEU A 564 -36.20 -1.70 -12.48
CA LEU A 564 -35.83 -1.25 -11.13
C LEU A 564 -34.46 -0.56 -11.14
N SER A 565 -33.46 -1.21 -11.74
CA SER A 565 -32.07 -0.71 -11.83
C SER A 565 -31.99 0.60 -12.62
N SER A 566 -32.75 0.76 -13.72
CA SER A 566 -32.80 2.02 -14.49
C SER A 566 -33.38 3.17 -13.68
N SER A 567 -34.41 2.90 -12.88
CA SER A 567 -35.01 3.90 -11.99
C SER A 567 -34.07 4.34 -10.88
N ILE A 568 -33.33 3.37 -10.28
CA ILE A 568 -32.28 3.64 -9.30
C ILE A 568 -31.16 4.47 -9.93
N GLY A 569 -30.72 4.11 -11.14
CA GLY A 569 -29.69 4.83 -11.89
C GLY A 569 -30.07 6.28 -12.18
N ALA A 570 -31.32 6.55 -12.56
CA ALA A 570 -31.80 7.90 -12.79
C ALA A 570 -31.72 8.78 -11.53
N TYR A 571 -32.10 8.25 -10.37
CA TYR A 571 -31.95 8.97 -9.10
C TYR A 571 -30.48 9.20 -8.74
N THR A 572 -29.62 8.19 -8.86
CA THR A 572 -28.18 8.31 -8.54
C THR A 572 -27.54 9.35 -9.44
N ALA A 573 -27.83 9.35 -10.74
CA ALA A 573 -27.33 10.36 -11.67
C ALA A 573 -27.77 11.78 -11.30
N SER A 574 -29.01 11.96 -10.80
CA SER A 574 -29.46 13.27 -10.34
C SER A 574 -28.77 13.81 -9.11
N GLN A 575 -28.20 12.91 -8.27
CA GLN A 575 -27.41 13.29 -7.07
C GLN A 575 -25.95 13.62 -7.40
N SER A 576 -25.41 13.04 -8.48
CA SER A 576 -24.03 13.24 -8.92
C SER A 576 -23.84 14.44 -9.84
N SER A 577 -24.93 15.09 -10.29
CA SER A 577 -24.85 16.35 -11.03
C SER A 577 -24.50 17.47 -10.05
N PRO A 578 -23.32 18.17 -10.20
CA PRO A 578 -23.04 19.33 -9.39
C PRO A 578 -24.13 20.35 -9.69
N SER A 579 -24.82 20.84 -8.65
CA SER A 579 -25.73 21.98 -8.74
C SER A 579 -24.91 23.19 -9.22
N SER A 580 -24.94 23.48 -10.53
CA SER A 580 -24.49 24.76 -11.06
C SER A 580 -25.47 25.82 -10.60
N GLY A 581 -25.26 26.32 -9.36
CA GLY A 581 -25.85 27.57 -8.90
C GLY A 581 -25.29 28.67 -9.78
N GLY A 582 -26.17 29.39 -10.48
CA GLY A 582 -25.83 30.45 -11.40
C GLY A 582 -25.08 31.58 -10.72
N GLY A 583 -24.06 32.08 -11.39
CA GLY A 583 -23.36 33.33 -11.16
C GLY A 583 -22.63 33.65 -12.45
N GLY A 584 -23.18 34.60 -13.21
CA GLY A 584 -22.63 35.01 -14.50
C GLY A 584 -21.31 35.77 -14.37
N GLY A 585 -20.51 35.73 -15.42
CA GLY A 585 -19.43 36.68 -15.63
C GLY A 585 -18.28 36.16 -16.47
N GLY A 586 -18.25 36.53 -17.76
CA GLY A 586 -17.04 36.94 -18.47
C GLY A 586 -16.11 35.90 -19.04
N GLY A 587 -16.10 35.85 -20.36
CA GLY A 587 -15.32 35.03 -21.28
C GLY A 587 -13.80 35.08 -21.15
N GLY A 588 -13.18 34.10 -21.79
CA GLY A 588 -11.77 33.99 -22.04
C GLY A 588 -11.42 32.65 -22.62
N ALA A 589 -11.62 32.48 -23.93
CA ALA A 589 -11.09 31.37 -24.68
C ALA A 589 -9.57 31.48 -24.81
N VAL A 590 -8.83 30.40 -24.54
CA VAL A 590 -7.45 30.24 -24.98
C VAL A 590 -7.26 28.84 -25.56
N PRO A 591 -6.58 28.73 -26.70
CA PRO A 591 -6.60 27.55 -27.53
C PRO A 591 -5.55 26.50 -27.11
N TYR A 592 -5.87 25.26 -27.46
CA TYR A 592 -4.94 24.13 -27.51
C TYR A 592 -3.74 24.41 -28.40
N THR A 593 -2.55 24.10 -27.92
CA THR A 593 -1.41 23.76 -28.79
C THR A 593 -0.77 22.46 -28.35
N HIS A 594 -0.79 21.53 -29.30
CA HIS A 594 0.05 20.34 -29.32
C HIS A 594 1.52 20.71 -29.30
N LEU A 595 2.36 19.92 -28.63
CA LEU A 595 3.70 19.61 -29.11
C LEU A 595 4.14 18.22 -28.62
N ARG A 596 4.44 17.39 -29.63
CA ARG A 596 5.29 16.20 -29.56
C ARG A 596 6.74 16.61 -29.39
N ALA A 597 7.50 15.93 -28.60
CA ALA A 597 8.81 15.31 -28.92
C ALA A 597 9.25 14.49 -27.72
#